data_dbcb49afd219e1dabb5779b0ab4f05aa
#
_entry.id   dbcb49afd219e1dabb5779b0ab4f05aa
#
_cell.length_a   1.000
_cell.length_b   1.000
_cell.length_c   1.000
_cell.angle_alpha   90.00
_cell.angle_beta   90.00
_cell.angle_gamma   90.00
#
_symmetry.space_group_name_H-M   'P 1'
#
loop_
_entity.id
_entity.type
_entity.pdbx_description
1 polymer ?
#
loop_
_entity_poly.entity_id
_entity_poly.type
_entity_poly.pdbx_seq_one_letter_code
_entity_poly.pdbx_strand_id
1 'polypeptide(L)'
;MKLTKKKVEKIKQAITDGVTQPDIARRFKVSRSIVSDIATGRVHKDVQWPSGEPPTPKRAGGQHKNLPDYDPTDKRVLELEAEIVHLTDERNRERQKVKAGAKIAGLFKAVVAEMEQRIKPFEPLPPAFEYRRKAQIVEHCVMHLSDGHHDQVVRPEEVGGLEDYSFPVSCARAERYVNTVVEWTQDTLAPKFYFPVLWVLAYGDFTSGEIHKACERSYYRNQFKNCLAIGQLHALMYRDLSAHFEEVNILYLAGNHGRRTPKKDYLGAHDNWDYLCGEVARLHCRDLGNVHFTIPDAWSANVSINGVGFNVSHGDDVRSNLGIPWYGMVRRQKGLIALGAAAGAQRCRYFCVGHHHAASVLSDVDGELLVNGSWV
;
A
#
# COMPACT_ATOMS: atom_id res chain seq x y z
N MET A 1 -23.38 10.20 -27.88
CA MET A 1 -23.81 10.65 -29.23
C MET A 1 -25.30 10.31 -29.40
N LYS A 2 -26.20 11.29 -29.54
CA LYS A 2 -27.64 11.01 -29.74
C LYS A 2 -27.84 10.49 -31.16
N LEU A 3 -28.50 9.33 -31.30
CA LEU A 3 -28.87 8.78 -32.59
C LEU A 3 -30.00 9.59 -33.21
N THR A 4 -29.94 9.88 -34.52
CA THR A 4 -31.01 10.52 -35.22
C THR A 4 -32.17 9.55 -35.44
N LYS A 5 -33.42 10.04 -35.45
CA LYS A 5 -34.64 9.27 -35.67
C LYS A 5 -34.53 8.36 -36.92
N LYS A 6 -34.07 8.92 -38.02
CA LYS A 6 -33.82 8.20 -39.31
C LYS A 6 -32.80 7.06 -39.18
N LYS A 7 -31.80 7.19 -38.31
CA LYS A 7 -30.82 6.12 -38.07
C LYS A 7 -31.42 5.01 -37.22
N VAL A 8 -32.24 5.34 -36.25
CA VAL A 8 -32.98 4.37 -35.40
C VAL A 8 -33.97 3.57 -36.23
N GLU A 9 -34.72 4.20 -37.15
CA GLU A 9 -35.63 3.52 -38.11
C GLU A 9 -34.89 2.49 -38.92
N LYS A 10 -33.73 2.83 -39.50
CA LYS A 10 -32.90 1.90 -40.27
C LYS A 10 -32.36 0.71 -39.44
N ILE A 11 -32.04 0.98 -38.17
CA ILE A 11 -31.62 -0.08 -37.23
C ILE A 11 -32.78 -1.01 -36.94
N LYS A 12 -33.99 -0.48 -36.67
CA LYS A 12 -35.21 -1.26 -36.45
C LYS A 12 -35.57 -2.08 -37.66
N GLN A 13 -35.46 -1.52 -38.88
CA GLN A 13 -35.67 -2.26 -40.11
C GLN A 13 -34.68 -3.44 -40.24
N ALA A 14 -33.39 -3.21 -40.00
CA ALA A 14 -32.40 -4.29 -40.10
C ALA A 14 -32.61 -5.38 -39.04
N ILE A 15 -33.14 -5.06 -37.85
CA ILE A 15 -33.55 -6.02 -36.81
C ILE A 15 -34.74 -6.85 -37.33
N THR A 16 -35.74 -6.21 -37.93
CA THR A 16 -36.92 -6.87 -38.52
C THR A 16 -36.53 -7.77 -39.68
N ASP A 17 -35.55 -7.36 -40.47
CA ASP A 17 -35.00 -8.15 -41.61
C ASP A 17 -34.13 -9.33 -41.14
N GLY A 18 -33.98 -9.54 -39.85
CA GLY A 18 -33.23 -10.66 -39.25
C GLY A 18 -31.72 -10.54 -39.29
N VAL A 19 -31.18 -9.35 -39.55
CA VAL A 19 -29.73 -9.10 -39.50
C VAL A 19 -29.22 -9.25 -38.07
N THR A 20 -28.07 -9.89 -37.88
CA THR A 20 -27.53 -10.13 -36.53
C THR A 20 -27.11 -8.84 -35.83
N GLN A 21 -27.29 -8.78 -34.51
CA GLN A 21 -26.94 -7.57 -33.71
C GLN A 21 -25.50 -7.13 -33.91
N PRO A 22 -24.47 -8.02 -33.97
CA PRO A 22 -23.10 -7.65 -34.29
C PRO A 22 -22.92 -6.98 -35.65
N ASP A 23 -23.64 -7.46 -36.67
CA ASP A 23 -23.54 -6.91 -38.02
C ASP A 23 -24.23 -5.56 -38.13
N ILE A 24 -25.38 -5.41 -37.45
CA ILE A 24 -26.08 -4.12 -37.31
C ILE A 24 -25.16 -3.10 -36.61
N ALA A 25 -24.52 -3.49 -35.49
CA ALA A 25 -23.62 -2.64 -34.76
C ALA A 25 -22.45 -2.13 -35.62
N ARG A 26 -21.87 -3.04 -36.43
CA ARG A 26 -20.79 -2.75 -37.37
C ARG A 26 -21.26 -1.85 -38.51
N ARG A 27 -22.38 -2.18 -39.13
CA ARG A 27 -22.96 -1.44 -40.28
C ARG A 27 -23.33 -0.01 -39.94
N PHE A 28 -23.90 0.20 -38.75
CA PHE A 28 -24.37 1.51 -38.31
C PHE A 28 -23.38 2.24 -37.40
N LYS A 29 -22.19 1.70 -37.16
CA LYS A 29 -21.15 2.26 -36.29
C LYS A 29 -21.72 2.68 -34.93
N VAL A 30 -22.36 1.74 -34.25
CA VAL A 30 -22.93 1.89 -32.87
C VAL A 30 -22.49 0.72 -32.01
N SER A 31 -22.57 0.87 -30.68
CA SER A 31 -22.27 -0.25 -29.79
C SER A 31 -23.33 -1.35 -29.88
N ARG A 32 -22.93 -2.59 -29.64
CA ARG A 32 -23.84 -3.74 -29.60
C ARG A 32 -24.90 -3.58 -28.51
N SER A 33 -24.58 -2.92 -27.40
CA SER A 33 -25.53 -2.60 -26.32
C SER A 33 -26.66 -1.70 -26.80
N ILE A 34 -26.35 -0.68 -27.60
CA ILE A 34 -27.37 0.22 -28.17
C ILE A 34 -28.31 -0.55 -29.11
N VAL A 35 -27.78 -1.46 -29.94
CA VAL A 35 -28.64 -2.30 -30.81
C VAL A 35 -29.53 -3.21 -29.97
N SER A 36 -29.01 -3.79 -28.90
CA SER A 36 -29.79 -4.61 -27.95
C SER A 36 -30.89 -3.79 -27.24
N ASP A 37 -30.56 -2.59 -26.80
CA ASP A 37 -31.54 -1.71 -26.12
C ASP A 37 -32.64 -1.22 -27.05
N ILE A 38 -32.34 -1.01 -28.35
CA ILE A 38 -33.35 -0.74 -29.37
C ILE A 38 -34.20 -1.98 -29.62
N ALA A 39 -33.58 -3.14 -29.75
CA ALA A 39 -34.28 -4.41 -30.00
C ALA A 39 -35.24 -4.79 -28.86
N THR A 40 -34.88 -4.48 -27.63
CA THR A 40 -35.70 -4.75 -26.43
C THR A 40 -36.66 -3.60 -26.08
N GLY A 41 -36.68 -2.52 -26.87
CA GLY A 41 -37.55 -1.36 -26.62
C GLY A 41 -37.18 -0.55 -25.39
N ARG A 42 -35.98 -0.69 -24.85
CA ARG A 42 -35.52 0.10 -23.69
C ARG A 42 -35.27 1.56 -24.04
N VAL A 43 -34.82 1.82 -25.27
CA VAL A 43 -34.54 3.17 -25.77
C VAL A 43 -35.28 3.40 -27.10
N HIS A 44 -35.51 4.68 -27.48
CA HIS A 44 -36.16 5.08 -28.73
C HIS A 44 -37.55 4.45 -28.95
N LYS A 45 -38.38 4.46 -27.91
CA LYS A 45 -39.76 3.96 -27.93
C LYS A 45 -40.67 4.81 -28.86
N ASP A 46 -40.29 6.04 -29.07
CA ASP A 46 -40.96 7.04 -29.92
C ASP A 46 -40.84 6.79 -31.42
N VAL A 47 -39.97 5.83 -31.83
CA VAL A 47 -39.77 5.42 -33.21
C VAL A 47 -40.54 4.11 -33.47
N GLN A 48 -41.53 4.15 -34.37
CA GLN A 48 -42.37 2.97 -34.68
C GLN A 48 -41.54 1.84 -35.33
N TRP A 49 -41.96 0.59 -35.12
CA TRP A 49 -41.39 -0.57 -35.79
C TRP A 49 -41.99 -0.67 -37.20
N PRO A 50 -41.20 -1.12 -38.21
CA PRO A 50 -41.71 -1.26 -39.58
C PRO A 50 -42.91 -2.21 -39.69
N SER A 51 -42.97 -3.22 -38.81
CA SER A 51 -44.08 -4.20 -38.74
C SER A 51 -45.21 -3.82 -37.79
N GLY A 52 -45.16 -2.60 -37.18
CA GLY A 52 -46.13 -2.15 -36.16
C GLY A 52 -45.77 -2.65 -34.73
N GLU A 53 -45.15 -3.80 -34.59
CA GLU A 53 -44.76 -4.42 -33.34
C GLU A 53 -43.27 -4.81 -33.35
N PRO A 54 -42.58 -4.83 -32.20
CA PRO A 54 -41.22 -5.34 -32.12
C PRO A 54 -41.18 -6.82 -32.47
N PRO A 55 -40.19 -7.28 -33.26
CA PRO A 55 -40.05 -8.67 -33.58
C PRO A 55 -39.83 -9.48 -32.32
N THR A 56 -40.58 -10.54 -32.14
CA THR A 56 -40.39 -11.49 -31.03
C THR A 56 -38.93 -11.96 -31.03
N PRO A 57 -38.20 -11.84 -29.91
CA PRO A 57 -36.82 -12.32 -29.90
C PRO A 57 -36.83 -13.81 -30.23
N LYS A 58 -36.32 -14.18 -31.40
CA LYS A 58 -36.00 -15.57 -31.67
C LYS A 58 -34.96 -15.95 -30.65
N ARG A 59 -35.34 -16.73 -29.62
CA ARG A 59 -34.38 -17.48 -28.84
C ARG A 59 -33.46 -18.15 -29.86
N ALA A 60 -32.17 -17.92 -29.70
CA ALA A 60 -31.19 -18.71 -30.46
C ALA A 60 -31.37 -20.17 -30.05
N GLY A 61 -32.32 -20.81 -30.69
CA GLY A 61 -32.42 -22.25 -30.73
C GLY A 61 -31.20 -22.70 -31.51
N GLY A 62 -30.17 -23.12 -30.81
CA GLY A 62 -29.13 -23.91 -31.44
C GLY A 62 -29.86 -25.05 -32.14
N GLN A 63 -29.70 -25.19 -33.46
CA GLN A 63 -30.12 -26.39 -34.18
C GLN A 63 -29.32 -27.53 -33.58
N HIS A 64 -29.92 -28.25 -32.63
CA HIS A 64 -29.48 -29.57 -32.23
C HIS A 64 -29.75 -30.49 -33.44
N LYS A 65 -28.78 -30.55 -34.33
CA LYS A 65 -28.74 -31.62 -35.31
C LYS A 65 -28.41 -32.91 -34.56
N ASN A 66 -29.41 -33.77 -34.43
CA ASN A 66 -29.30 -35.20 -34.11
C ASN A 66 -28.31 -35.54 -32.98
N LEU A 67 -28.63 -35.17 -31.74
CA LEU A 67 -28.13 -35.87 -30.58
C LEU A 67 -29.01 -37.11 -30.38
N PRO A 68 -28.44 -38.28 -30.10
CA PRO A 68 -29.21 -39.46 -29.69
C PRO A 68 -29.97 -39.13 -28.42
N ASP A 69 -31.13 -39.74 -28.23
CA ASP A 69 -32.12 -39.52 -27.19
C ASP A 69 -31.60 -38.88 -25.90
N TYR A 70 -31.89 -37.61 -25.73
CA TYR A 70 -31.59 -36.87 -24.49
C TYR A 70 -32.56 -37.35 -23.40
N ASP A 71 -32.07 -38.17 -22.48
CA ASP A 71 -32.80 -38.53 -21.26
C ASP A 71 -32.35 -37.58 -20.13
N PRO A 72 -33.21 -36.67 -19.66
CA PRO A 72 -32.89 -35.74 -18.60
C PRO A 72 -32.72 -36.45 -17.24
N THR A 73 -32.98 -37.73 -17.14
CA THR A 73 -32.82 -38.54 -15.93
C THR A 73 -31.54 -39.40 -15.97
N ASP A 74 -30.82 -39.41 -17.09
CA ASP A 74 -29.54 -40.08 -17.18
C ASP A 74 -28.55 -39.48 -16.20
N LYS A 75 -28.01 -40.33 -15.29
CA LYS A 75 -27.06 -39.95 -14.25
C LYS A 75 -25.86 -39.20 -14.85
N ARG A 76 -25.39 -39.58 -16.00
CA ARG A 76 -24.26 -38.93 -16.68
C ARG A 76 -24.62 -37.56 -17.19
N VAL A 77 -25.84 -37.32 -17.64
CA VAL A 77 -26.33 -36.00 -18.05
C VAL A 77 -26.46 -35.08 -16.87
N LEU A 78 -26.98 -35.54 -15.76
CA LEU A 78 -27.08 -34.78 -14.53
C LEU A 78 -25.69 -34.38 -13.93
N GLU A 79 -24.73 -35.32 -14.02
CA GLU A 79 -23.35 -35.06 -13.61
C GLU A 79 -22.70 -33.96 -14.47
N LEU A 80 -22.88 -34.04 -15.80
CA LEU A 80 -22.35 -33.04 -16.74
C LEU A 80 -23.05 -31.67 -16.59
N GLU A 81 -24.33 -31.64 -16.36
CA GLU A 81 -25.06 -30.40 -16.08
C GLU A 81 -24.58 -29.74 -14.78
N ALA A 82 -24.36 -30.51 -13.73
CA ALA A 82 -23.79 -30.04 -12.47
C ALA A 82 -22.36 -29.48 -12.67
N GLU A 83 -21.55 -30.17 -13.48
CA GLU A 83 -20.20 -29.71 -13.82
C GLU A 83 -20.21 -28.40 -14.63
N ILE A 84 -21.13 -28.29 -15.61
CA ILE A 84 -21.33 -27.07 -16.41
C ILE A 84 -21.72 -25.87 -15.49
N VAL A 85 -22.62 -26.11 -14.54
CA VAL A 85 -23.04 -25.09 -13.57
C VAL A 85 -21.83 -24.68 -12.73
N HIS A 86 -21.10 -25.65 -12.18
CA HIS A 86 -19.90 -25.38 -11.35
C HIS A 86 -18.84 -24.56 -12.12
N LEU A 87 -18.47 -25.00 -13.33
CA LEU A 87 -17.51 -24.31 -14.18
C LEU A 87 -17.98 -22.91 -14.62
N THR A 88 -19.30 -22.75 -14.81
CA THR A 88 -19.88 -21.45 -15.14
C THR A 88 -19.78 -20.50 -13.97
N ASP A 89 -20.03 -20.97 -12.75
CA ASP A 89 -19.92 -20.17 -11.53
C ASP A 89 -18.47 -19.82 -11.22
N GLU A 90 -17.54 -20.77 -11.40
CA GLU A 90 -16.11 -20.52 -11.23
C GLU A 90 -15.62 -19.47 -12.23
N ARG A 91 -15.96 -19.60 -13.51
CA ARG A 91 -15.65 -18.58 -14.53
C ARG A 91 -16.24 -17.22 -14.20
N ASN A 92 -17.44 -17.16 -13.65
CA ASN A 92 -18.08 -15.91 -13.27
C ASN A 92 -17.38 -15.27 -12.06
N ARG A 93 -16.94 -16.08 -11.07
CA ARG A 93 -16.11 -15.63 -9.94
C ARG A 93 -14.78 -15.07 -10.42
N GLU A 94 -14.09 -15.76 -11.32
CA GLU A 94 -12.82 -15.29 -11.89
C GLU A 94 -13.00 -13.99 -12.71
N ARG A 95 -14.06 -13.88 -13.49
CA ARG A 95 -14.40 -12.62 -14.19
C ARG A 95 -14.68 -11.46 -13.24
N GLN A 96 -15.31 -11.74 -12.11
CA GLN A 96 -15.54 -10.70 -11.08
C GLN A 96 -14.22 -10.27 -10.43
N LYS A 97 -13.32 -11.22 -10.11
CA LYS A 97 -11.98 -10.91 -9.60
C LYS A 97 -11.17 -10.05 -10.58
N VAL A 98 -11.16 -10.41 -11.85
CA VAL A 98 -10.47 -9.64 -12.92
C VAL A 98 -11.07 -8.23 -13.06
N LYS A 99 -12.40 -8.09 -13.02
CA LYS A 99 -13.06 -6.77 -13.05
C LYS A 99 -12.75 -5.94 -11.81
N ALA A 100 -12.72 -6.56 -10.63
CA ALA A 100 -12.34 -5.88 -9.39
C ALA A 100 -10.87 -5.44 -9.46
N GLY A 101 -9.96 -6.30 -9.92
CA GLY A 101 -8.55 -5.95 -10.14
C GLY A 101 -8.37 -4.80 -11.14
N ALA A 102 -9.09 -4.81 -12.26
CA ALA A 102 -9.03 -3.71 -13.24
C ALA A 102 -9.59 -2.39 -12.68
N LYS A 103 -10.62 -2.45 -11.85
CA LYS A 103 -11.18 -1.26 -11.16
C LYS A 103 -10.18 -0.72 -10.13
N ILE A 104 -9.51 -1.59 -9.38
CA ILE A 104 -8.46 -1.23 -8.43
C ILE A 104 -7.27 -0.60 -9.18
N ALA A 105 -6.81 -1.19 -10.28
CA ALA A 105 -5.72 -0.62 -11.08
C ALA A 105 -6.06 0.75 -11.67
N GLY A 106 -7.30 0.97 -12.10
CA GLY A 106 -7.77 2.29 -12.56
C GLY A 106 -7.84 3.32 -11.43
N LEU A 107 -8.30 2.91 -10.25
CA LEU A 107 -8.29 3.73 -9.04
C LEU A 107 -6.85 4.08 -8.62
N PHE A 108 -5.95 3.10 -8.68
CA PHE A 108 -4.53 3.26 -8.39
C PHE A 108 -3.88 4.33 -9.27
N LYS A 109 -4.11 4.27 -10.59
CA LYS A 109 -3.62 5.28 -11.54
C LYS A 109 -4.15 6.68 -11.24
N ALA A 110 -5.45 6.80 -10.96
CA ALA A 110 -6.06 8.09 -10.64
C ALA A 110 -5.51 8.67 -9.33
N VAL A 111 -5.27 7.80 -8.33
CA VAL A 111 -4.72 8.19 -7.03
C VAL A 111 -3.26 8.64 -7.17
N VAL A 112 -2.43 7.89 -7.88
CA VAL A 112 -1.03 8.28 -8.14
C VAL A 112 -0.98 9.65 -8.83
N ALA A 113 -1.78 9.85 -9.89
CA ALA A 113 -1.83 11.13 -10.60
C ALA A 113 -2.30 12.31 -9.72
N GLU A 114 -3.27 12.08 -8.82
CA GLU A 114 -3.72 13.09 -7.86
C GLU A 114 -2.64 13.40 -6.82
N MET A 115 -1.88 12.40 -6.41
CA MET A 115 -0.82 12.52 -5.41
C MET A 115 0.42 13.22 -5.98
N GLU A 116 0.82 12.92 -7.21
CA GLU A 116 1.89 13.63 -7.92
C GLU A 116 1.65 15.15 -7.99
N GLN A 117 0.38 15.57 -7.99
CA GLN A 117 0.01 16.99 -7.96
C GLN A 117 0.02 17.60 -6.55
N ARG A 118 -0.12 16.80 -5.50
CA ARG A 118 -0.27 17.29 -4.11
C ARG A 118 0.99 17.19 -3.29
N ILE A 119 1.87 16.23 -3.55
CA ILE A 119 3.15 16.09 -2.87
C ILE A 119 4.18 16.88 -3.68
N LYS A 120 4.50 18.07 -3.18
CA LYS A 120 5.62 18.85 -3.73
C LYS A 120 6.93 18.13 -3.33
N PRO A 121 7.90 18.01 -4.24
CA PRO A 121 9.25 17.59 -3.86
C PRO A 121 9.76 18.50 -2.75
N PHE A 122 10.55 17.95 -1.83
CA PHE A 122 11.29 18.76 -0.87
C PHE A 122 12.17 19.75 -1.62
N GLU A 123 12.35 20.95 -1.09
CA GLU A 123 13.36 21.86 -1.63
C GLU A 123 14.73 21.22 -1.41
N PRO A 124 15.52 20.97 -2.46
CA PRO A 124 16.84 20.38 -2.29
C PRO A 124 17.69 21.28 -1.41
N LEU A 125 18.31 20.70 -0.39
CA LEU A 125 19.32 21.41 0.34
C LEU A 125 20.48 21.80 -0.61
N PRO A 126 21.12 22.97 -0.43
CA PRO A 126 22.30 23.29 -1.18
C PRO A 126 23.36 22.21 -0.98
N PRO A 127 24.10 21.82 -2.05
CA PRO A 127 25.12 20.78 -1.94
C PRO A 127 26.07 21.13 -0.78
N ALA A 128 26.31 20.15 0.08
CA ALA A 128 27.21 20.30 1.21
C ALA A 128 28.57 20.76 0.72
N PHE A 129 29.16 21.74 1.37
CA PHE A 129 30.51 22.20 1.09
C PHE A 129 31.46 21.01 1.08
N GLU A 130 32.35 20.92 0.06
CA GLU A 130 33.45 19.96 0.06
C GLU A 130 34.37 20.21 1.26
N TYR A 131 34.04 19.65 2.42
CA TYR A 131 34.95 19.61 3.53
C TYR A 131 36.17 18.75 3.15
N ARG A 132 37.36 19.32 3.24
CA ARG A 132 38.60 18.58 3.03
C ARG A 132 38.66 17.40 4.01
N ARG A 133 38.50 16.20 3.51
CA ARG A 133 38.45 14.90 4.21
C ARG A 133 39.73 14.50 4.98
N LYS A 134 40.56 15.47 5.44
CA LYS A 134 41.76 15.17 6.18
C LYS A 134 41.43 14.93 7.66
N ALA A 135 41.58 13.68 8.10
CA ALA A 135 41.56 13.23 9.50
C ALA A 135 40.19 13.19 10.19
N GLN A 136 39.09 12.99 9.48
CA GLN A 136 37.76 12.75 10.08
C GLN A 136 37.63 11.29 10.54
N ILE A 137 36.96 11.08 11.66
CA ILE A 137 36.55 9.75 12.13
C ILE A 137 35.38 9.31 11.28
N VAL A 138 35.51 8.16 10.62
CA VAL A 138 34.44 7.59 9.79
C VAL A 138 33.46 6.87 10.69
N GLU A 139 32.18 7.27 10.62
CA GLU A 139 31.08 6.68 11.37
C GLU A 139 29.86 6.45 10.47
N HIS A 140 28.95 5.56 10.88
CA HIS A 140 27.65 5.39 10.22
C HIS A 140 26.59 6.20 10.97
N CYS A 141 25.72 6.88 10.23
CA CYS A 141 24.56 7.56 10.82
C CYS A 141 23.40 6.56 10.91
N VAL A 142 22.62 6.60 11.99
CA VAL A 142 21.41 5.81 12.17
C VAL A 142 20.23 6.75 12.40
N MET A 143 19.24 6.66 11.52
CA MET A 143 17.99 7.40 11.59
C MET A 143 16.87 6.45 12.00
N HIS A 144 16.09 6.79 13.03
CA HIS A 144 14.95 6.02 13.49
C HIS A 144 13.65 6.55 12.88
N LEU A 145 12.83 5.68 12.30
CA LEU A 145 11.55 6.04 11.71
C LEU A 145 10.48 5.03 12.13
N SER A 146 9.58 5.43 13.01
CA SER A 146 8.41 4.63 13.41
C SER A 146 7.30 5.53 13.93
N ASP A 147 6.13 4.95 14.17
CA ASP A 147 4.99 5.62 14.80
C ASP A 147 4.60 6.93 14.10
N GLY A 148 4.74 6.92 12.79
CA GLY A 148 4.46 8.09 11.94
C GLY A 148 2.98 8.42 11.89
N HIS A 149 2.12 7.41 11.86
CA HIS A 149 0.67 7.57 11.70
C HIS A 149 0.34 8.69 10.70
N HIS A 150 1.06 8.69 9.58
CA HIS A 150 1.12 9.83 8.64
C HIS A 150 -0.25 10.24 8.10
N ASP A 151 -1.19 9.30 8.06
CA ASP A 151 -2.57 9.50 7.60
C ASP A 151 -3.54 9.92 8.71
N GLN A 152 -3.10 9.98 9.98
CA GLN A 152 -3.94 10.36 11.10
C GLN A 152 -4.35 11.84 11.01
N VAL A 153 -5.57 12.13 11.45
CA VAL A 153 -6.08 13.50 11.60
C VAL A 153 -6.42 13.73 13.06
N VAL A 154 -5.72 14.68 13.67
CA VAL A 154 -6.02 15.20 15.00
C VAL A 154 -6.42 16.66 14.86
N ARG A 155 -7.56 17.04 15.40
CA ARG A 155 -8.04 18.41 15.36
C ARG A 155 -7.81 19.08 16.71
N PRO A 156 -7.39 20.36 16.72
CA PRO A 156 -7.14 21.09 17.97
C PRO A 156 -8.30 21.03 18.98
N GLU A 157 -9.54 21.05 18.48
CA GLU A 157 -10.72 21.00 19.32
C GLU A 157 -10.88 19.67 20.07
N GLU A 158 -10.34 18.58 19.54
CA GLU A 158 -10.42 17.23 20.13
C GLU A 158 -9.41 17.04 21.27
N VAL A 159 -8.35 17.86 21.30
CA VAL A 159 -7.23 17.73 22.23
C VAL A 159 -6.91 19.02 23.00
N GLY A 160 -7.90 19.89 23.15
CA GLY A 160 -7.75 21.14 23.93
C GLY A 160 -6.75 22.14 23.35
N GLY A 161 -6.53 22.13 22.03
CA GLY A 161 -5.60 23.01 21.33
C GLY A 161 -4.14 22.59 21.40
N LEU A 162 -3.84 21.38 21.90
CA LEU A 162 -2.46 20.93 22.11
C LEU A 162 -1.79 20.40 20.84
N GLU A 163 -2.56 19.95 19.87
CA GLU A 163 -2.03 19.34 18.65
C GLU A 163 -2.94 19.62 17.43
N ASP A 164 -2.32 19.80 16.29
CA ASP A 164 -2.95 19.76 14.96
C ASP A 164 -2.11 18.82 14.09
N TYR A 165 -2.67 17.69 13.71
CA TYR A 165 -1.97 16.70 12.91
C TYR A 165 -2.78 16.26 11.70
N SER A 166 -2.10 16.15 10.57
CA SER A 166 -2.69 15.73 9.29
C SER A 166 -1.58 15.31 8.35
N PHE A 167 -1.91 14.70 7.22
CA PHE A 167 -0.91 14.30 6.23
C PHE A 167 -0.01 15.47 5.76
N PRO A 168 -0.52 16.68 5.46
CA PRO A 168 0.35 17.82 5.16
C PRO A 168 1.30 18.21 6.30
N VAL A 169 0.84 18.17 7.57
CA VAL A 169 1.70 18.41 8.74
C VAL A 169 2.78 17.34 8.85
N SER A 170 2.40 16.07 8.61
CA SER A 170 3.35 14.97 8.58
C SER A 170 4.42 15.16 7.47
N CYS A 171 4.05 15.61 6.28
CA CYS A 171 5.00 15.94 5.22
C CYS A 171 5.99 17.03 5.65
N ALA A 172 5.52 18.10 6.28
CA ALA A 172 6.40 19.15 6.78
C ALA A 172 7.35 18.67 7.90
N ARG A 173 6.87 17.77 8.79
CA ARG A 173 7.71 17.12 9.82
C ARG A 173 8.74 16.19 9.17
N ALA A 174 8.40 15.45 8.14
CA ALA A 174 9.31 14.58 7.39
C ALA A 174 10.44 15.39 6.71
N GLU A 175 10.09 16.46 6.03
CA GLU A 175 11.05 17.39 5.43
C GLU A 175 12.01 17.97 6.49
N ARG A 176 11.47 18.47 7.59
CA ARG A 176 12.30 18.98 8.69
C ARG A 176 13.22 17.91 9.28
N TYR A 177 12.74 16.66 9.40
CA TYR A 177 13.53 15.56 9.93
C TYR A 177 14.70 15.22 9.02
N VAL A 178 14.46 15.09 7.70
CA VAL A 178 15.51 14.89 6.71
C VAL A 178 16.53 16.01 6.76
N ASN A 179 16.08 17.26 6.73
CA ASN A 179 16.95 18.45 6.80
C ASN A 179 17.81 18.46 8.07
N THR A 180 17.23 18.08 9.22
CA THR A 180 17.97 17.99 10.48
C THR A 180 19.06 16.92 10.45
N VAL A 181 18.76 15.74 9.87
CA VAL A 181 19.76 14.66 9.71
C VAL A 181 20.92 15.12 8.82
N VAL A 182 20.62 15.79 7.71
CA VAL A 182 21.63 16.34 6.79
C VAL A 182 22.45 17.43 7.47
N GLU A 183 21.80 18.41 8.13
CA GLU A 183 22.49 19.48 8.87
C GLU A 183 23.43 18.92 9.94
N TRP A 184 22.98 17.94 10.71
CA TRP A 184 23.82 17.35 11.74
C TRP A 184 25.03 16.62 11.17
N THR A 185 24.84 15.83 10.13
CA THR A 185 25.91 15.00 9.56
C THR A 185 26.86 15.78 8.65
N GLN A 186 26.36 16.77 7.92
CA GLN A 186 27.14 17.50 6.92
C GLN A 186 27.73 18.83 7.44
N ASP A 187 27.14 19.40 8.52
CA ASP A 187 27.58 20.67 9.10
C ASP A 187 28.03 20.50 10.53
N THR A 188 27.12 20.16 11.45
CA THR A 188 27.37 20.23 12.90
C THR A 188 28.46 19.26 13.35
N LEU A 189 28.43 18.00 12.86
CA LEU A 189 29.39 16.95 13.24
C LEU A 189 30.52 16.80 12.22
N ALA A 190 30.36 17.35 11.01
CA ALA A 190 31.32 17.24 9.92
C ALA A 190 32.76 17.71 10.27
N PRO A 191 32.99 18.68 11.16
CA PRO A 191 34.35 19.03 11.53
C PRO A 191 35.16 17.89 12.17
N LYS A 192 34.48 16.90 12.77
CA LYS A 192 35.11 15.77 13.45
C LYS A 192 34.82 14.44 12.79
N PHE A 193 33.62 14.26 12.27
CA PHE A 193 33.14 12.99 11.75
C PHE A 193 32.81 13.07 10.25
N TYR A 194 32.94 11.94 9.58
CA TYR A 194 32.45 11.74 8.23
C TYR A 194 31.49 10.55 8.21
N PHE A 195 30.29 10.77 7.65
CA PHE A 195 29.20 9.80 7.61
C PHE A 195 28.93 9.38 6.17
N PRO A 196 29.68 8.41 5.59
CA PRO A 196 29.43 7.92 4.23
C PRO A 196 28.14 7.10 4.13
N VAL A 197 27.74 6.43 5.21
CA VAL A 197 26.63 5.48 5.24
C VAL A 197 25.55 5.94 6.21
N LEU A 198 24.33 6.00 5.70
CA LEU A 198 23.13 6.19 6.50
C LEU A 198 22.34 4.88 6.59
N TRP A 199 21.94 4.52 7.80
CA TRP A 199 20.95 3.50 8.05
C TRP A 199 19.63 4.12 8.47
N VAL A 200 18.55 3.84 7.75
CA VAL A 200 17.19 4.18 8.16
C VAL A 200 16.55 2.92 8.74
N LEU A 201 16.34 2.92 10.03
CA LEU A 201 15.61 1.87 10.73
C LEU A 201 14.15 2.27 10.78
N ALA A 202 13.36 1.77 9.84
CA ALA A 202 11.93 2.02 9.71
C ALA A 202 11.17 0.82 10.29
N TYR A 203 10.47 0.99 11.43
CA TYR A 203 9.92 -0.13 12.19
C TYR A 203 8.47 0.07 12.62
N GLY A 204 7.64 0.42 11.64
CA GLY A 204 6.20 0.24 11.68
C GLY A 204 5.37 1.40 12.19
N ASP A 205 4.06 1.20 12.11
CA ASP A 205 2.99 2.15 12.42
C ASP A 205 3.11 3.46 11.62
N PHE A 206 3.38 3.31 10.32
CA PHE A 206 3.40 4.42 9.38
C PHE A 206 2.00 4.86 8.99
N THR A 207 1.05 3.91 8.95
CA THR A 207 -0.38 4.17 8.78
C THR A 207 -1.15 3.94 10.08
N SER A 208 -2.23 4.70 10.29
CA SER A 208 -3.18 4.44 11.38
C SER A 208 -4.03 3.19 11.15
N GLY A 209 -4.08 2.69 9.92
CA GLY A 209 -4.66 1.43 9.54
C GLY A 209 -6.17 1.33 9.77
N GLU A 210 -6.65 0.07 9.82
CA GLU A 210 -8.08 -0.24 9.89
C GLU A 210 -8.48 -0.92 11.22
N ILE A 211 -7.52 -1.29 12.08
CA ILE A 211 -7.79 -2.10 13.28
C ILE A 211 -8.64 -1.38 14.35
N HIS A 212 -8.63 -0.06 14.36
CA HIS A 212 -9.38 0.79 15.31
C HIS A 212 -10.38 1.71 14.60
N LYS A 213 -10.84 1.35 13.39
CA LYS A 213 -11.68 2.22 12.54
C LYS A 213 -11.02 3.59 12.23
N ALA A 214 -9.72 3.69 12.43
CA ALA A 214 -8.96 4.93 12.21
C ALA A 214 -9.03 5.38 10.76
N CYS A 215 -9.15 4.45 9.81
CA CYS A 215 -9.25 4.76 8.39
C CYS A 215 -10.43 5.68 8.04
N GLU A 216 -11.56 5.60 8.77
CA GLU A 216 -12.72 6.49 8.57
C GLU A 216 -12.40 7.96 8.89
N ARG A 217 -11.41 8.19 9.78
CA ARG A 217 -10.92 9.50 10.21
C ARG A 217 -9.58 9.87 9.60
N SER A 218 -8.98 8.98 8.80
CA SER A 218 -7.72 9.26 8.14
C SER A 218 -7.86 10.34 7.07
N TYR A 219 -6.77 10.98 6.70
CA TYR A 219 -6.74 12.10 5.77
C TYR A 219 -7.45 11.80 4.44
N TYR A 220 -7.16 10.64 3.84
CA TYR A 220 -7.78 10.23 2.58
C TYR A 220 -9.05 9.38 2.77
N ARG A 221 -9.38 8.96 3.99
CA ARG A 221 -10.51 8.05 4.29
C ARG A 221 -10.54 6.80 3.41
N ASN A 222 -9.38 6.35 3.00
CA ASN A 222 -9.20 5.20 2.12
C ASN A 222 -7.81 4.61 2.33
N GLN A 223 -7.72 3.38 2.80
CA GLN A 223 -6.46 2.77 3.21
C GLN A 223 -5.47 2.59 2.04
N PHE A 224 -5.94 2.27 0.84
CA PHE A 224 -5.06 2.21 -0.33
C PHE A 224 -4.43 3.58 -0.65
N LYS A 225 -5.24 4.65 -0.59
CA LYS A 225 -4.74 6.02 -0.80
C LYS A 225 -3.74 6.42 0.28
N ASN A 226 -4.01 6.08 1.53
CA ASN A 226 -3.11 6.33 2.64
C ASN A 226 -1.75 5.64 2.40
N CYS A 227 -1.73 4.35 2.10
CA CYS A 227 -0.49 3.61 1.87
C CYS A 227 0.31 4.14 0.69
N LEU A 228 -0.35 4.51 -0.42
CA LEU A 228 0.32 5.12 -1.56
C LEU A 228 0.97 6.46 -1.20
N ALA A 229 0.25 7.32 -0.48
CA ALA A 229 0.75 8.60 -0.03
C ALA A 229 1.94 8.46 0.92
N ILE A 230 1.84 7.56 1.88
CA ILE A 230 2.90 7.28 2.86
C ILE A 230 4.13 6.71 2.16
N GLY A 231 3.96 5.72 1.28
CA GLY A 231 5.08 5.14 0.53
C GLY A 231 5.77 6.18 -0.36
N GLN A 232 5.01 7.09 -0.96
CA GLN A 232 5.57 8.19 -1.74
C GLN A 232 6.30 9.22 -0.87
N LEU A 233 5.76 9.56 0.31
CA LEU A 233 6.43 10.42 1.29
C LEU A 233 7.78 9.82 1.71
N HIS A 234 7.81 8.54 2.06
CA HIS A 234 9.05 7.84 2.42
C HIS A 234 10.04 7.81 1.25
N ALA A 235 9.55 7.59 0.02
CA ALA A 235 10.41 7.64 -1.17
C ALA A 235 11.06 9.02 -1.34
N LEU A 236 10.31 10.11 -1.13
CA LEU A 236 10.86 11.47 -1.19
C LEU A 236 11.95 11.68 -0.13
N MET A 237 11.71 11.24 1.13
CA MET A 237 12.71 11.28 2.18
C MET A 237 13.99 10.54 1.79
N TYR A 238 13.86 9.32 1.26
CA TYR A 238 15.02 8.48 0.91
C TYR A 238 15.76 9.01 -0.33
N ARG A 239 15.05 9.57 -1.30
CA ARG A 239 15.64 10.21 -2.47
C ARG A 239 16.46 11.45 -2.08
N ASP A 240 15.94 12.27 -1.18
CA ASP A 240 16.64 13.44 -0.68
C ASP A 240 17.90 13.03 0.11
N LEU A 241 17.76 12.11 1.06
CA LEU A 241 18.88 11.55 1.80
C LEU A 241 19.94 10.92 0.88
N SER A 242 19.56 10.27 -0.22
CA SER A 242 20.49 9.63 -1.17
C SER A 242 21.42 10.62 -1.87
N ALA A 243 21.07 11.90 -1.92
CA ALA A 243 21.93 12.95 -2.48
C ALA A 243 23.06 13.35 -1.52
N HIS A 244 22.96 13.00 -0.24
CA HIS A 244 23.86 13.46 0.82
C HIS A 244 24.75 12.36 1.42
N PHE A 245 24.45 11.08 1.13
CA PHE A 245 25.22 9.92 1.61
C PHE A 245 25.70 9.06 0.46
N GLU A 246 26.87 8.45 0.60
CA GLU A 246 27.40 7.51 -0.40
C GLU A 246 26.54 6.25 -0.48
N GLU A 247 25.93 5.85 0.64
CA GLU A 247 25.07 4.66 0.74
C GLU A 247 23.94 4.91 1.76
N VAL A 248 22.72 4.56 1.40
CA VAL A 248 21.53 4.62 2.26
C VAL A 248 20.93 3.23 2.37
N ASN A 249 21.02 2.63 3.55
CA ASN A 249 20.45 1.32 3.86
C ASN A 249 19.14 1.47 4.62
N ILE A 250 18.08 0.87 4.13
CA ILE A 250 16.74 0.96 4.70
C ILE A 250 16.32 -0.42 5.18
N LEU A 251 16.20 -0.58 6.49
CA LEU A 251 15.50 -1.71 7.08
C LEU A 251 14.05 -1.29 7.33
N TYR A 252 13.10 -1.99 6.71
CA TYR A 252 11.69 -1.64 6.77
C TYR A 252 10.86 -2.78 7.36
N LEU A 253 10.27 -2.57 8.54
CA LEU A 253 9.46 -3.53 9.28
C LEU A 253 8.03 -3.00 9.42
N ALA A 254 7.10 -3.93 9.57
CA ALA A 254 5.69 -3.61 9.81
C ALA A 254 5.39 -3.40 11.29
N GLY A 255 4.41 -2.52 11.57
CA GLY A 255 3.84 -2.32 12.90
C GLY A 255 2.47 -2.97 13.08
N ASN A 256 1.88 -2.75 14.24
CA ASN A 256 0.60 -3.38 14.56
C ASN A 256 -0.61 -2.66 13.95
N HIS A 257 -0.53 -1.35 13.70
CA HIS A 257 -1.61 -0.61 13.06
C HIS A 257 -1.81 -0.98 11.59
N GLY A 258 -0.74 -1.42 10.93
CA GLY A 258 -0.82 -1.88 9.54
C GLY A 258 -1.53 -3.22 9.35
N ARG A 259 -1.93 -3.95 10.41
CA ARG A 259 -2.66 -5.22 10.30
C ARG A 259 -3.99 -5.03 9.61
N ARG A 260 -4.39 -6.04 8.81
CA ARG A 260 -5.69 -6.03 8.12
C ARG A 260 -6.86 -6.52 8.98
N THR A 261 -6.57 -7.10 10.14
CA THR A 261 -7.56 -7.65 11.07
C THR A 261 -7.40 -7.04 12.46
N PRO A 262 -8.51 -6.76 13.20
CA PRO A 262 -8.45 -6.23 14.56
C PRO A 262 -7.79 -7.19 15.56
N LYS A 263 -7.91 -8.50 15.33
CA LYS A 263 -7.27 -9.52 16.16
C LYS A 263 -5.85 -9.76 15.68
N LYS A 264 -4.95 -10.09 16.62
CA LYS A 264 -3.61 -10.60 16.30
C LYS A 264 -3.76 -12.01 15.71
N ASP A 265 -3.92 -12.09 14.39
CA ASP A 265 -3.82 -13.35 13.68
C ASP A 265 -2.34 -13.60 13.36
N TYR A 266 -1.91 -14.86 13.34
CA TYR A 266 -0.55 -15.24 12.99
C TYR A 266 -0.34 -15.18 11.47
N LEU A 267 -0.57 -14.01 10.89
CA LEU A 267 -0.26 -13.70 9.50
C LEU A 267 1.21 -13.30 9.38
N GLY A 268 1.82 -13.48 8.23
CA GLY A 268 3.17 -13.00 7.94
C GLY A 268 3.25 -11.47 8.04
N ALA A 269 4.44 -10.95 8.31
CA ALA A 269 4.65 -9.51 8.40
C ALA A 269 4.37 -8.79 7.07
N HIS A 270 4.41 -9.50 5.94
CA HIS A 270 4.04 -8.97 4.63
C HIS A 270 2.52 -8.86 4.40
N ASP A 271 1.66 -9.48 5.25
CA ASP A 271 0.22 -9.28 5.20
C ASP A 271 -0.20 -8.04 6.04
N ASN A 272 0.37 -6.90 5.70
CA ASN A 272 0.33 -5.68 6.47
C ASN A 272 0.35 -4.45 5.55
N TRP A 273 -0.36 -3.38 5.93
CA TRP A 273 -0.40 -2.14 5.17
C TRP A 273 0.94 -1.38 5.17
N ASP A 274 1.72 -1.46 6.26
CA ASP A 274 3.06 -0.85 6.30
C ASP A 274 4.00 -1.53 5.30
N TYR A 275 3.89 -2.86 5.11
CA TYR A 275 4.63 -3.55 4.05
C TYR A 275 4.34 -2.94 2.67
N LEU A 276 3.07 -2.65 2.37
CA LEU A 276 2.70 -1.99 1.11
C LEU A 276 3.32 -0.59 1.00
N CYS A 277 3.36 0.19 2.10
CA CYS A 277 4.04 1.49 2.12
C CYS A 277 5.54 1.34 1.78
N GLY A 278 6.21 0.35 2.37
CA GLY A 278 7.62 0.06 2.11
C GLY A 278 7.89 -0.36 0.67
N GLU A 279 7.05 -1.23 0.09
CA GLU A 279 7.16 -1.64 -1.31
C GLU A 279 6.93 -0.47 -2.29
N VAL A 280 5.98 0.40 -2.00
CA VAL A 280 5.77 1.62 -2.79
C VAL A 280 7.00 2.51 -2.73
N ALA A 281 7.57 2.74 -1.55
CA ALA A 281 8.80 3.51 -1.39
C ALA A 281 9.96 2.90 -2.17
N ARG A 282 10.17 1.57 -2.05
CA ARG A 282 11.21 0.84 -2.77
C ARG A 282 11.07 0.97 -4.29
N LEU A 283 9.85 0.85 -4.81
CA LEU A 283 9.58 1.00 -6.24
C LEU A 283 9.89 2.41 -6.76
N HIS A 284 9.60 3.44 -5.96
CA HIS A 284 9.90 4.82 -6.31
C HIS A 284 11.38 5.20 -6.19
N CYS A 285 12.18 4.40 -5.49
CA CYS A 285 13.63 4.58 -5.35
C CYS A 285 14.45 3.62 -6.23
N ARG A 286 13.84 2.82 -7.10
CA ARG A 286 14.50 1.76 -7.89
C ARG A 286 15.58 2.26 -8.86
N ASP A 287 15.54 3.54 -9.20
CA ASP A 287 16.50 4.23 -10.07
C ASP A 287 17.75 4.73 -9.31
N LEU A 288 17.74 4.67 -7.97
CA LEU A 288 18.85 5.12 -7.12
C LEU A 288 19.80 3.96 -6.83
N GLY A 289 21.01 4.03 -7.35
CA GLY A 289 22.01 2.95 -7.22
C GLY A 289 22.61 2.82 -5.81
N ASN A 290 22.47 3.85 -4.98
CA ASN A 290 23.01 3.90 -3.62
C ASN A 290 21.96 3.73 -2.52
N VAL A 291 20.72 3.36 -2.86
CA VAL A 291 19.62 3.12 -1.91
C VAL A 291 19.28 1.64 -1.87
N HIS A 292 19.43 1.01 -0.72
CA HIS A 292 19.25 -0.43 -0.55
C HIS A 292 18.12 -0.72 0.45
N PHE A 293 17.13 -1.52 0.04
CA PHE A 293 16.01 -1.91 0.88
C PHE A 293 16.13 -3.34 1.37
N THR A 294 15.91 -3.53 2.65
CA THR A 294 15.67 -4.82 3.30
C THR A 294 14.28 -4.78 3.93
N ILE A 295 13.33 -5.54 3.37
CA ILE A 295 11.94 -5.64 3.84
C ILE A 295 11.67 -7.12 4.15
N PRO A 296 12.06 -7.62 5.33
CA PRO A 296 11.91 -9.04 5.66
C PRO A 296 10.45 -9.38 6.01
N ASP A 297 10.02 -10.61 5.70
CA ASP A 297 8.75 -11.16 6.21
C ASP A 297 8.91 -11.61 7.66
N ALA A 298 9.24 -10.65 8.52
CA ALA A 298 9.50 -10.86 9.94
C ALA A 298 9.10 -9.62 10.76
N TRP A 299 8.66 -9.84 11.99
CA TRP A 299 8.27 -8.78 12.93
C TRP A 299 9.47 -8.15 13.66
N SER A 300 10.65 -8.70 13.48
CA SER A 300 11.90 -8.15 14.02
C SER A 300 13.06 -8.56 13.14
N ALA A 301 14.12 -7.77 13.15
CA ALA A 301 15.36 -8.07 12.45
C ALA A 301 16.59 -7.74 13.31
N ASN A 302 17.67 -8.48 13.09
CA ASN A 302 19.00 -8.13 13.59
C ASN A 302 19.83 -7.63 12.42
N VAL A 303 20.45 -6.47 12.60
CA VAL A 303 21.37 -5.88 11.62
C VAL A 303 22.69 -5.51 12.29
N SER A 304 23.79 -5.60 11.53
CA SER A 304 25.11 -5.14 11.97
C SER A 304 25.41 -3.80 11.30
N ILE A 305 25.57 -2.76 12.07
CA ILE A 305 25.88 -1.41 11.61
C ILE A 305 27.26 -1.03 12.14
N ASN A 306 28.23 -0.83 11.25
CA ASN A 306 29.61 -0.54 11.59
C ASN A 306 30.19 -1.50 12.67
N GLY A 307 29.87 -2.81 12.52
CA GLY A 307 30.32 -3.85 13.47
C GLY A 307 29.52 -3.97 14.76
N VAL A 308 28.54 -3.09 14.99
CA VAL A 308 27.67 -3.10 16.18
C VAL A 308 26.33 -3.74 15.84
N GLY A 309 25.87 -4.66 16.68
CA GLY A 309 24.59 -5.36 16.52
C GLY A 309 23.39 -4.54 17.01
N PHE A 310 22.39 -4.42 16.18
CA PHE A 310 21.09 -3.82 16.46
C PHE A 310 20.00 -4.87 16.34
N ASN A 311 19.10 -4.95 17.32
CA ASN A 311 17.82 -5.64 17.18
C ASN A 311 16.74 -4.58 16.99
N VAL A 312 15.95 -4.72 15.94
CA VAL A 312 14.91 -3.75 15.57
C VAL A 312 13.56 -4.46 15.50
N SER A 313 12.55 -3.90 16.13
CA SER A 313 11.16 -4.40 16.07
C SER A 313 10.19 -3.27 16.40
N HIS A 314 8.90 -3.45 16.05
CA HIS A 314 7.91 -2.43 16.41
C HIS A 314 7.69 -2.35 17.93
N GLY A 315 7.58 -3.48 18.64
CA GLY A 315 7.46 -3.49 20.11
C GLY A 315 6.06 -3.82 20.66
N ASP A 316 5.08 -4.08 19.80
CA ASP A 316 3.69 -4.40 20.17
C ASP A 316 3.52 -5.78 20.83
N ASP A 317 4.58 -6.58 20.86
CA ASP A 317 4.66 -7.86 21.60
C ASP A 317 5.01 -7.68 23.08
N VAL A 318 5.41 -6.47 23.49
CA VAL A 318 5.73 -6.15 24.87
C VAL A 318 4.47 -5.83 25.66
N ARG A 319 4.22 -6.59 26.74
CA ARG A 319 3.13 -6.30 27.67
C ARG A 319 3.54 -5.24 28.68
N SER A 320 2.76 -4.17 28.78
CA SER A 320 2.90 -3.19 29.86
C SER A 320 2.33 -3.74 31.18
N ASN A 321 2.98 -3.41 32.29
CA ASN A 321 2.45 -3.67 33.63
C ASN A 321 1.94 -2.34 34.21
N LEU A 322 0.67 -2.27 34.59
CA LEU A 322 0.00 -1.05 35.06
C LEU A 322 0.18 0.14 34.08
N GLY A 323 0.20 -0.11 32.77
CA GLY A 323 0.42 0.92 31.76
C GLY A 323 1.89 1.31 31.55
N ILE A 324 2.83 0.73 32.29
CA ILE A 324 4.27 1.03 32.20
C ILE A 324 4.97 -0.11 31.45
N PRO A 325 5.54 0.12 30.26
CA PRO A 325 6.10 -0.95 29.42
C PRO A 325 7.55 -1.33 29.79
N TRP A 326 8.28 -0.51 30.58
CA TRP A 326 9.73 -0.62 30.77
C TRP A 326 10.19 -1.99 31.26
N TYR A 327 9.50 -2.57 32.25
CA TYR A 327 9.83 -3.91 32.72
C TYR A 327 9.67 -4.97 31.63
N GLY A 328 8.60 -4.90 30.88
CA GLY A 328 8.34 -5.82 29.76
C GLY A 328 9.42 -5.71 28.68
N MET A 329 9.84 -4.50 28.35
CA MET A 329 10.89 -4.22 27.37
C MET A 329 12.23 -4.77 27.81
N VAL A 330 12.67 -4.47 29.05
CA VAL A 330 13.93 -5.00 29.61
C VAL A 330 13.90 -6.54 29.66
N ARG A 331 12.79 -7.13 30.07
CA ARG A 331 12.63 -8.59 30.06
C ARG A 331 12.75 -9.19 28.66
N ARG A 332 12.16 -8.52 27.64
CA ARG A 332 12.26 -8.94 26.25
C ARG A 332 13.72 -8.84 25.77
N GLN A 333 14.39 -7.75 26.04
CA GLN A 333 15.82 -7.54 25.72
C GLN A 333 16.66 -8.69 26.27
N LYS A 334 16.52 -9.03 27.55
CA LYS A 334 17.26 -10.15 28.18
C LYS A 334 16.95 -11.49 27.49
N GLY A 335 15.68 -11.73 27.13
CA GLY A 335 15.28 -12.92 26.38
C GLY A 335 15.94 -13.00 25.01
N LEU A 336 15.98 -11.91 24.26
CA LEU A 336 16.62 -11.83 22.94
C LEU A 336 18.14 -12.07 23.02
N ILE A 337 18.80 -11.51 24.03
CA ILE A 337 20.22 -11.74 24.29
C ILE A 337 20.49 -13.22 24.55
N ALA A 338 19.70 -13.86 25.41
CA ALA A 338 19.84 -15.27 25.74
C ALA A 338 19.61 -16.17 24.52
N LEU A 339 18.59 -15.89 23.73
CA LEU A 339 18.30 -16.62 22.49
C LEU A 339 19.39 -16.43 21.44
N GLY A 340 19.90 -15.22 21.26
CA GLY A 340 20.99 -14.91 20.34
C GLY A 340 22.27 -15.65 20.74
N ALA A 341 22.61 -15.67 22.03
CA ALA A 341 23.77 -16.40 22.55
C ALA A 341 23.63 -17.92 22.32
N ALA A 342 22.44 -18.48 22.54
CA ALA A 342 22.18 -19.91 22.30
C ALA A 342 22.25 -20.28 20.80
N ALA A 343 21.90 -19.34 19.93
CA ALA A 343 21.95 -19.52 18.47
C ALA A 343 23.35 -19.19 17.85
N GLY A 344 24.33 -18.77 18.65
CA GLY A 344 25.62 -18.31 18.15
C GLY A 344 25.56 -17.05 17.29
N ALA A 345 24.48 -16.25 17.45
CA ALA A 345 24.28 -15.02 16.70
C ALA A 345 25.15 -13.88 17.26
N GLN A 346 25.41 -12.87 16.40
CA GLN A 346 26.08 -11.66 16.85
C GLN A 346 25.28 -11.01 17.99
N ARG A 347 25.96 -10.61 19.05
CA ARG A 347 25.37 -9.91 20.18
C ARG A 347 24.87 -8.52 19.74
N CYS A 348 23.59 -8.24 19.96
CA CYS A 348 23.06 -6.89 19.80
C CYS A 348 23.42 -6.03 21.01
N ARG A 349 23.89 -4.81 20.72
CA ARG A 349 24.15 -3.76 21.69
C ARG A 349 22.93 -2.86 21.84
N TYR A 350 22.23 -2.59 20.75
CA TYR A 350 21.08 -1.69 20.68
C TYR A 350 19.81 -2.48 20.38
N PHE A 351 18.72 -2.15 21.11
CA PHE A 351 17.39 -2.72 20.96
C PHE A 351 16.42 -1.59 20.65
N CYS A 352 16.01 -1.48 19.38
CA CYS A 352 15.17 -0.38 18.90
C CYS A 352 13.70 -0.82 18.86
N VAL A 353 12.83 -0.05 19.52
CA VAL A 353 11.39 -0.28 19.58
C VAL A 353 10.61 1.01 19.39
N GLY A 354 9.42 0.92 18.80
CA GLY A 354 8.41 1.98 18.69
C GLY A 354 7.21 1.71 19.61
N HIS A 355 6.00 1.86 19.08
CA HIS A 355 4.72 1.46 19.64
C HIS A 355 4.27 2.23 20.90
N HIS A 356 5.18 2.57 21.79
CA HIS A 356 4.84 3.15 23.09
C HIS A 356 4.78 4.69 23.07
N HIS A 357 5.10 5.31 21.95
CA HIS A 357 5.05 6.76 21.71
C HIS A 357 5.82 7.62 22.72
N ALA A 358 6.71 7.02 23.49
CA ALA A 358 7.45 7.67 24.56
C ALA A 358 8.95 7.59 24.30
N ALA A 359 9.52 8.62 23.64
CA ALA A 359 10.94 8.68 23.35
C ALA A 359 11.78 8.52 24.62
N SER A 360 12.61 7.48 24.67
CA SER A 360 13.43 7.18 25.84
C SER A 360 14.61 6.27 25.52
N VAL A 361 15.64 6.37 26.36
CA VAL A 361 16.80 5.50 26.33
C VAL A 361 16.97 4.87 27.71
N LEU A 362 17.04 3.55 27.74
CA LEU A 362 17.32 2.77 28.95
C LEU A 362 18.63 2.02 28.74
N SER A 363 19.66 2.39 29.49
CA SER A 363 20.98 1.77 29.40
C SER A 363 21.20 0.83 30.57
N ASP A 364 21.73 -0.36 30.32
CA ASP A 364 22.19 -1.31 31.32
C ASP A 364 23.50 -2.01 30.89
N VAL A 365 23.97 -2.97 31.70
CA VAL A 365 25.20 -3.72 31.43
C VAL A 365 25.14 -4.54 30.14
N ASP A 366 23.95 -4.88 29.67
CA ASP A 366 23.77 -5.73 28.51
C ASP A 366 23.58 -4.96 27.19
N GLY A 367 23.23 -3.65 27.27
CA GLY A 367 23.03 -2.82 26.09
C GLY A 367 22.10 -1.66 26.35
N GLU A 368 21.64 -1.08 25.28
CA GLU A 368 20.74 0.07 25.30
C GLU A 368 19.43 -0.24 24.60
N LEU A 369 18.34 0.07 25.28
CA LEU A 369 17.01 0.02 24.71
C LEU A 369 16.64 1.44 24.26
N LEU A 370 16.43 1.60 22.97
CA LEU A 370 16.05 2.85 22.33
C LEU A 370 14.56 2.78 21.98
N VAL A 371 13.76 3.64 22.62
CA VAL A 371 12.32 3.72 22.35
C VAL A 371 12.06 4.97 21.54
N ASN A 372 11.50 4.80 20.34
CA ASN A 372 11.16 5.94 19.48
C ASN A 372 9.86 6.62 19.94
N GLY A 373 9.78 7.92 19.71
CA GLY A 373 8.56 8.70 19.95
C GLY A 373 7.57 8.61 18.78
N SER A 374 6.37 9.15 18.98
CA SER A 374 5.39 9.33 17.91
C SER A 374 5.56 10.66 17.19
N TRP A 375 5.01 10.70 15.97
CA TRP A 375 4.89 11.91 15.16
C TRP A 375 3.59 12.68 15.44
N VAL A 376 2.66 12.04 16.17
CA VAL A 376 1.36 12.59 16.57
C VAL A 376 1.40 13.04 18.01
#